data_6503ba388b7c8f29cae47209c135efbe
#
_entry.id   6503ba388b7c8f29cae47209c135efbe
#
_cell.length_a   1.000
_cell.length_b   1.000
_cell.length_c   1.000
_cell.angle_alpha   90.00
_cell.angle_beta   90.00
_cell.angle_gamma   90.00
#
_symmetry.space_group_name_H-M   'P 1'
#
loop_
_entity.id
_entity.type
_entity.pdbx_description
1 polymer ?
#
loop_
_entity_poly.entity_id
_entity_poly.type
_entity_poly.pdbx_seq_one_letter_code
_entity_poly.pdbx_strand_id
1 'polypeptide(L)'
;LGESDKVLGDGEIKEIKIADEDKKIVVAEDGTITVPAVACASPKNNTDKVAFLKSWGGGMQLHYQRMGNRPELLKYTVLAPAAGKYELTLNVCTVSKKYPVIARLNRRTLVNMMLPYTKGSWQRTEPEIIELREGRNTLQFTCRAPNRGVSIKEFQLKPVK
;
A
#
# COMPACT_ATOMS: atom_id res chain seq x y z
N LEU A 1 4.13 21.68 12.06
CA LEU A 1 4.93 21.29 10.91
C LEU A 1 6.42 21.40 11.16
N GLY A 2 6.88 22.53 11.71
CA GLY A 2 8.29 22.77 11.92
C GLY A 2 8.99 21.72 12.78
N GLU A 3 8.38 21.32 13.86
CA GLU A 3 8.97 20.32 14.76
C GLU A 3 9.03 18.94 14.13
N SER A 4 7.95 18.51 13.48
CA SER A 4 7.92 17.20 12.81
C SER A 4 8.93 17.16 11.68
N ASP A 5 8.96 18.18 10.84
CA ASP A 5 9.90 18.25 9.75
C ASP A 5 11.33 18.31 10.24
N LYS A 6 11.56 19.04 11.31
CA LYS A 6 12.89 19.17 11.92
C LYS A 6 13.39 17.83 12.46
N VAL A 7 12.53 17.06 13.13
CA VAL A 7 12.89 15.75 13.63
C VAL A 7 13.23 14.79 12.49
N LEU A 8 12.41 14.77 11.45
CA LEU A 8 12.67 13.96 10.28
C LEU A 8 13.89 14.42 9.51
N GLY A 9 14.11 15.75 9.46
CA GLY A 9 15.26 16.33 8.80
C GLY A 9 16.58 15.97 9.45
N ASP A 10 16.56 15.74 10.77
CA ASP A 10 17.74 15.34 11.52
C ASP A 10 18.03 13.84 11.39
N GLY A 11 17.27 13.13 10.59
CA GLY A 11 17.45 11.71 10.36
C GLY A 11 16.82 10.81 11.41
N GLU A 12 16.18 11.37 12.39
CA GLU A 12 15.47 10.57 13.40
C GLU A 12 14.16 10.04 12.85
N ILE A 13 13.95 8.74 13.03
CA ILE A 13 12.71 8.09 12.63
C ILE A 13 11.91 7.83 13.88
N LYS A 14 10.75 8.46 13.96
CA LYS A 14 9.91 8.40 15.13
C LYS A 14 8.83 7.35 14.95
N GLU A 15 8.79 6.38 15.86
CA GLU A 15 7.70 5.41 15.88
C GLU A 15 6.40 6.08 16.32
N ILE A 16 5.32 5.68 15.69
CA ILE A 16 3.99 6.11 16.10
C ILE A 16 3.21 4.88 16.57
N LYS A 17 2.19 5.13 17.38
CA LYS A 17 1.30 4.07 17.82
C LYS A 17 0.17 3.94 16.78
N ILE A 18 0.04 2.74 16.22
CA ILE A 18 -1.01 2.43 15.26
C ILE A 18 -2.03 1.54 15.96
N ALA A 19 -3.28 1.99 16.01
CA ALA A 19 -4.34 1.20 16.62
C ALA A 19 -4.60 -0.09 15.84
N ASP A 20 -4.90 -1.17 16.54
CA ASP A 20 -5.19 -2.45 15.89
C ASP A 20 -6.36 -2.33 14.90
N GLU A 21 -7.33 -1.50 15.23
CA GLU A 21 -8.48 -1.25 14.37
C GLU A 21 -8.08 -0.66 13.02
N ASP A 22 -7.06 0.19 12.99
CA ASP A 22 -6.57 0.80 11.76
C ASP A 22 -5.82 -0.19 10.86
N LYS A 23 -5.44 -1.34 11.40
CA LYS A 23 -4.75 -2.41 10.66
C LYS A 23 -5.67 -3.59 10.36
N LYS A 24 -6.95 -3.47 10.63
CA LYS A 24 -7.89 -4.57 10.49
C LYS A 24 -8.20 -4.86 9.03
N ILE A 25 -7.94 -6.10 8.61
CA ILE A 25 -8.30 -6.59 7.29
C ILE A 25 -9.74 -7.06 7.34
N VAL A 26 -10.55 -6.61 6.39
CA VAL A 26 -11.98 -6.93 6.34
C VAL A 26 -12.28 -7.77 5.12
N VAL A 27 -13.04 -8.84 5.32
CA VAL A 27 -13.54 -9.67 4.22
C VAL A 27 -15.05 -9.52 4.16
N ALA A 28 -15.55 -9.01 3.03
CA ALA A 28 -16.97 -8.81 2.81
C ALA A 28 -17.67 -10.12 2.48
N GLU A 29 -19.00 -10.11 2.47
CA GLU A 29 -19.80 -11.30 2.15
C GLU A 29 -19.52 -11.84 0.74
N ASP A 30 -19.24 -10.96 -0.21
CA ASP A 30 -18.91 -11.34 -1.58
C ASP A 30 -17.47 -11.87 -1.73
N GLY A 31 -16.70 -11.88 -0.65
CA GLY A 31 -15.32 -12.32 -0.65
C GLY A 31 -14.30 -11.22 -0.90
N THR A 32 -14.75 -9.98 -1.10
CA THR A 32 -13.83 -8.86 -1.29
C THR A 32 -13.00 -8.62 -0.03
N ILE A 33 -11.68 -8.60 -0.19
CA ILE A 33 -10.73 -8.40 0.90
C ILE A 33 -10.24 -6.95 0.82
N THR A 34 -10.42 -6.21 1.90
CA THR A 34 -9.93 -4.83 2.02
C THR A 34 -8.80 -4.81 3.04
N VAL A 35 -7.63 -4.37 2.60
CA VAL A 35 -6.42 -4.35 3.41
C VAL A 35 -5.96 -2.90 3.59
N PRO A 36 -5.99 -2.37 4.82
CA PRO A 36 -5.41 -1.05 5.07
C PRO A 36 -3.92 -1.03 4.71
N ALA A 37 -3.47 0.05 4.09
CA ALA A 37 -2.06 0.15 3.67
C ALA A 37 -1.11 0.01 4.87
N VAL A 38 -1.52 0.45 6.05
CA VAL A 38 -0.69 0.38 7.27
C VAL A 38 -0.66 -1.02 7.90
N ALA A 39 -1.41 -1.98 7.34
CA ALA A 39 -1.45 -3.36 7.85
C ALA A 39 -0.32 -4.23 7.30
N CYS A 40 0.77 -3.62 6.88
CA CYS A 40 1.90 -4.38 6.32
C CYS A 40 2.63 -5.19 7.39
N ALA A 41 3.05 -6.37 7.00
CA ALA A 41 3.91 -7.21 7.85
C ALA A 41 5.31 -6.62 7.96
N SER A 42 5.75 -5.89 6.94
CA SER A 42 7.02 -5.16 6.93
C SER A 42 6.90 -4.00 5.92
N PRO A 43 7.32 -2.78 6.29
CA PRO A 43 7.71 -2.34 7.63
C PRO A 43 6.48 -2.22 8.55
N LYS A 44 6.68 -2.35 9.85
CA LYS A 44 5.57 -2.23 10.81
C LYS A 44 5.37 -0.83 11.34
N ASN A 45 6.30 0.05 11.05
CA ASN A 45 6.25 1.44 11.50
C ASN A 45 7.12 2.29 10.57
N ASN A 46 7.20 3.57 10.87
CA ASN A 46 7.94 4.56 10.08
C ASN A 46 9.36 4.11 9.78
N THR A 47 9.79 4.35 8.54
CA THR A 47 11.18 4.20 8.12
C THR A 47 11.62 5.50 7.45
N ASP A 48 12.86 5.55 6.98
CA ASP A 48 13.34 6.71 6.22
C ASP A 48 12.60 6.88 4.89
N LYS A 49 11.85 5.88 4.46
CA LYS A 49 11.21 5.82 3.14
C LYS A 49 9.70 5.74 3.19
N VAL A 50 9.18 5.24 4.28
CA VAL A 50 7.75 4.98 4.44
C VAL A 50 7.27 5.68 5.69
N ALA A 51 6.25 6.52 5.54
CA ALA A 51 5.63 7.22 6.65
C ALA A 51 4.21 6.70 6.88
N PHE A 52 3.91 6.38 8.12
CA PHE A 52 2.57 5.99 8.56
C PHE A 52 1.90 7.24 9.12
N LEU A 53 0.81 7.65 8.50
CA LEU A 53 0.16 8.93 8.80
C LEU A 53 -1.32 8.74 9.02
N LYS A 54 -1.90 9.65 9.80
CA LYS A 54 -3.35 9.73 9.89
C LYS A 54 -3.88 10.28 8.57
N SER A 55 -4.91 9.62 8.04
CA SER A 55 -5.52 10.04 6.79
C SER A 55 -6.53 11.15 7.02
N TRP A 56 -6.54 12.09 6.11
CA TRP A 56 -7.57 13.10 6.10
C TRP A 56 -8.93 12.44 5.81
N GLY A 57 -9.89 12.69 6.66
CA GLY A 57 -11.19 12.05 6.55
C GLY A 57 -11.33 10.76 7.35
N GLY A 58 -10.32 10.36 8.12
CA GLY A 58 -10.36 9.22 9.01
C GLY A 58 -9.47 8.05 8.58
N GLY A 59 -9.13 7.21 9.54
CA GLY A 59 -8.22 6.09 9.34
C GLY A 59 -6.78 6.51 9.16
N MET A 60 -5.98 5.59 8.64
CA MET A 60 -4.56 5.80 8.42
C MET A 60 -4.22 5.68 6.94
N GLN A 61 -3.11 6.26 6.57
CA GLN A 61 -2.53 6.11 5.23
C GLN A 61 -1.05 5.85 5.35
N LEU A 62 -0.49 5.27 4.32
CA LEU A 62 0.92 5.03 4.20
C LEU A 62 1.45 5.91 3.07
N HIS A 63 2.48 6.68 3.35
CA HIS A 63 3.14 7.50 2.34
C HIS A 63 4.49 6.88 1.99
N TYR A 64 4.60 6.48 0.74
CA TYR A 64 5.85 5.95 0.21
C TYR A 64 6.62 7.13 -0.37
N GLN A 65 7.65 7.57 0.32
CA GLN A 65 8.39 8.75 -0.07
C GLN A 65 9.23 8.52 -1.31
N ARG A 66 9.53 9.62 -1.99
CA ARG A 66 10.46 9.59 -3.10
C ARG A 66 11.80 9.04 -2.64
N MET A 67 12.27 8.07 -3.39
CA MET A 67 13.45 7.33 -3.01
C MET A 67 14.59 7.58 -3.96
N GLY A 68 15.78 7.57 -3.41
CA GLY A 68 17.00 7.49 -4.21
C GLY A 68 17.13 6.13 -4.89
N ASN A 69 18.17 5.39 -4.57
CA ASN A 69 18.53 4.19 -5.31
C ASN A 69 17.91 2.89 -4.79
N ARG A 70 17.28 2.91 -3.63
CA ARG A 70 16.76 1.67 -3.01
C ARG A 70 15.34 1.86 -2.52
N PRO A 71 14.35 1.54 -3.33
CA PRO A 71 12.97 1.54 -2.88
C PRO A 71 12.74 0.46 -1.82
N GLU A 72 11.89 0.77 -0.87
CA GLU A 72 11.53 -0.19 0.17
C GLU A 72 10.40 -1.07 -0.32
N LEU A 73 10.37 -2.31 0.18
CA LEU A 73 9.30 -3.25 -0.12
C LEU A 73 8.24 -3.17 0.97
N LEU A 74 6.99 -3.01 0.54
CA LEU A 74 5.84 -3.11 1.43
C LEU A 74 5.32 -4.54 1.33
N LYS A 75 5.39 -5.28 2.43
CA LYS A 75 4.97 -6.69 2.46
C LYS A 75 3.68 -6.85 3.21
N TYR A 76 2.76 -7.61 2.64
CA TYR A 76 1.48 -7.93 3.25
C TYR A 76 1.24 -9.43 3.24
N THR A 77 0.62 -9.92 4.30
CA THR A 77 0.10 -11.29 4.35
C THR A 77 -1.40 -11.22 4.24
N VAL A 78 -1.96 -11.89 3.25
CA VAL A 78 -3.40 -11.88 2.97
C VAL A 78 -3.93 -13.30 3.03
N LEU A 79 -4.99 -13.51 3.82
CA LEU A 79 -5.66 -14.79 3.90
C LEU A 79 -6.87 -14.74 2.97
N ALA A 80 -6.82 -15.52 1.88
CA ALA A 80 -7.92 -15.58 0.93
C ALA A 80 -8.88 -16.69 1.33
N PRO A 81 -10.19 -16.41 1.40
CA PRO A 81 -11.17 -17.45 1.76
C PRO A 81 -11.34 -18.52 0.69
N ALA A 82 -10.99 -18.21 -0.54
CA ALA A 82 -11.08 -19.15 -1.65
C ALA A 82 -9.98 -18.89 -2.66
N ALA A 83 -9.54 -19.95 -3.33
CA ALA A 83 -8.61 -19.83 -4.44
C ALA A 83 -9.34 -19.28 -5.66
N GLY A 84 -8.63 -18.57 -6.53
CA GLY A 84 -9.19 -18.08 -7.78
C GLY A 84 -8.59 -16.76 -8.20
N LYS A 85 -9.23 -16.15 -9.19
CA LYS A 85 -8.83 -14.86 -9.72
C LYS A 85 -9.48 -13.73 -8.94
N TYR A 86 -8.68 -12.71 -8.66
CA TYR A 86 -9.13 -11.51 -7.94
C TYR A 86 -8.69 -10.28 -8.71
N GLU A 87 -9.51 -9.24 -8.65
CA GLU A 87 -9.14 -7.93 -9.14
C GLU A 87 -8.46 -7.16 -8.03
N LEU A 88 -7.20 -6.77 -8.25
CA LEU A 88 -6.42 -5.96 -7.32
C LEU A 88 -6.53 -4.49 -7.72
N THR A 89 -6.95 -3.67 -6.77
CA THR A 89 -6.95 -2.20 -6.92
C THR A 89 -6.35 -1.56 -5.69
N LEU A 90 -5.65 -0.42 -5.89
CA LEU A 90 -5.13 0.40 -4.80
C LEU A 90 -5.88 1.72 -4.77
N ASN A 91 -6.16 2.21 -3.57
CA ASN A 91 -6.70 3.55 -3.37
C ASN A 91 -5.53 4.48 -3.07
N VAL A 92 -5.21 5.36 -4.01
CA VAL A 92 -3.97 6.15 -3.99
C VAL A 92 -4.22 7.64 -4.14
N CYS A 93 -3.25 8.40 -3.68
CA CYS A 93 -3.18 9.84 -3.89
C CYS A 93 -1.78 10.17 -4.42
N THR A 94 -1.73 10.81 -5.57
CA THR A 94 -0.46 11.15 -6.24
C THR A 94 -0.45 12.61 -6.68
N VAL A 95 0.76 13.15 -6.80
CA VAL A 95 0.98 14.52 -7.27
C VAL A 95 1.91 14.57 -8.47
N SER A 96 2.10 13.44 -9.13
CA SER A 96 3.00 13.36 -10.27
C SER A 96 2.37 12.56 -11.42
N LYS A 97 3.05 12.60 -12.55
CA LYS A 97 2.61 11.86 -13.74
C LYS A 97 2.44 10.37 -13.45
N LYS A 98 1.71 9.70 -14.29
CA LYS A 98 1.51 8.26 -14.19
C LYS A 98 2.85 7.51 -14.12
N TYR A 99 2.95 6.58 -13.18
CA TYR A 99 4.12 5.70 -13.04
C TYR A 99 3.68 4.39 -12.39
N PRO A 100 4.41 3.30 -12.61
CA PRO A 100 3.99 2.01 -12.10
C PRO A 100 4.43 1.75 -10.66
N VAL A 101 3.55 1.08 -9.92
CA VAL A 101 3.91 0.33 -8.72
C VAL A 101 4.00 -1.13 -9.14
N ILE A 102 5.01 -1.82 -8.68
CA ILE A 102 5.20 -3.23 -8.98
C ILE A 102 4.65 -4.05 -7.83
N ALA A 103 3.67 -4.90 -8.14
CA ALA A 103 3.13 -5.86 -7.19
C ALA A 103 3.73 -7.24 -7.48
N ARG A 104 4.20 -7.92 -6.43
CA ARG A 104 4.70 -9.29 -6.54
C ARG A 104 3.86 -10.19 -5.66
N LEU A 105 3.30 -11.22 -6.26
CA LEU A 105 2.45 -12.18 -5.57
C LEU A 105 3.20 -13.50 -5.36
N ASN A 106 3.29 -13.93 -4.10
CA ASN A 106 3.88 -15.22 -3.71
C ASN A 106 5.26 -15.46 -4.32
N ARG A 107 6.05 -14.38 -4.49
CA ARG A 107 7.41 -14.39 -5.04
C ARG A 107 7.50 -14.84 -6.50
N ARG A 108 6.38 -15.00 -7.20
CA ARG A 108 6.35 -15.54 -8.57
C ARG A 108 5.81 -14.56 -9.58
N THR A 109 4.61 -14.05 -9.35
CA THR A 109 3.91 -13.23 -10.32
C THR A 109 4.21 -11.77 -10.10
N LEU A 110 4.61 -11.07 -11.16
CA LEU A 110 4.83 -9.62 -11.14
C LEU A 110 3.73 -8.94 -11.94
N VAL A 111 3.17 -7.89 -11.36
CA VAL A 111 2.16 -7.08 -12.02
C VAL A 111 2.56 -5.62 -11.90
N ASN A 112 2.54 -4.90 -13.01
CA ASN A 112 2.77 -3.46 -13.03
C ASN A 112 1.42 -2.76 -12.93
N MET A 113 1.22 -2.04 -11.82
CA MET A 113 -0.01 -1.29 -11.60
C MET A 113 0.27 0.18 -11.90
N MET A 114 -0.35 0.71 -12.93
CA MET A 114 -0.16 2.11 -13.28
C MET A 114 -0.94 2.99 -12.31
N LEU A 115 -0.23 3.88 -11.63
CA LEU A 115 -0.86 4.83 -10.72
C LEU A 115 -1.41 6.00 -11.52
N PRO A 116 -2.65 6.41 -11.27
CA PRO A 116 -3.21 7.60 -11.91
C PRO A 116 -2.57 8.88 -11.34
N TYR A 117 -2.62 9.95 -12.10
CA TYR A 117 -2.31 11.27 -11.58
C TYR A 117 -3.57 11.85 -10.94
N THR A 118 -3.63 11.81 -9.61
CA THR A 118 -4.86 12.16 -8.88
C THR A 118 -4.95 13.62 -8.49
N LYS A 119 -3.88 14.37 -8.66
CA LYS A 119 -3.81 15.80 -8.27
C LYS A 119 -4.16 16.04 -6.79
N GLY A 120 -3.76 15.10 -5.92
CA GLY A 120 -3.99 15.22 -4.49
C GLY A 120 -5.32 14.66 -4.00
N SER A 121 -6.11 14.04 -4.86
CA SER A 121 -7.35 13.35 -4.47
C SER A 121 -7.13 11.85 -4.32
N TRP A 122 -7.99 11.19 -3.57
CA TRP A 122 -7.98 9.73 -3.50
C TRP A 122 -8.67 9.16 -4.74
N GLN A 123 -8.02 8.21 -5.37
CA GLN A 123 -8.55 7.56 -6.57
C GLN A 123 -8.06 6.12 -6.64
N ARG A 124 -8.92 5.22 -7.15
CA ARG A 124 -8.52 3.83 -7.33
C ARG A 124 -7.76 3.66 -8.64
N THR A 125 -6.80 2.74 -8.61
CA THR A 125 -6.10 2.31 -9.82
C THR A 125 -7.02 1.45 -10.69
N GLU A 126 -6.67 1.29 -11.95
CA GLU A 126 -7.30 0.30 -12.79
C GLU A 126 -7.05 -1.09 -12.21
N PRO A 127 -8.06 -1.99 -12.26
CA PRO A 127 -7.89 -3.32 -11.69
C PRO A 127 -6.90 -4.17 -12.47
N GLU A 128 -6.12 -4.94 -11.74
CA GLU A 128 -5.24 -5.96 -12.30
C GLU A 128 -5.67 -7.32 -11.79
N ILE A 129 -5.75 -8.29 -12.68
CA ILE A 129 -6.16 -9.64 -12.32
C ILE A 129 -4.96 -10.42 -11.77
N ILE A 130 -5.12 -10.95 -10.57
CA ILE A 130 -4.12 -11.81 -9.95
C ILE A 130 -4.79 -13.10 -9.46
N GLU A 131 -4.01 -14.14 -9.34
CA GLU A 131 -4.50 -15.44 -8.88
C GLU A 131 -4.03 -15.68 -7.45
N LEU A 132 -4.98 -15.88 -6.53
CA LEU A 132 -4.68 -16.20 -5.14
C LEU A 132 -4.95 -17.68 -4.89
N ARG A 133 -4.15 -18.27 -4.01
CA ARG A 133 -4.46 -19.59 -3.46
C ARG A 133 -5.31 -19.41 -2.20
N GLU A 134 -6.06 -20.44 -1.85
CA GLU A 134 -6.78 -20.44 -0.58
C GLU A 134 -5.79 -20.38 0.57
N GLY A 135 -6.11 -19.58 1.59
CA GLY A 135 -5.24 -19.41 2.74
C GLY A 135 -4.22 -18.29 2.54
N ARG A 136 -3.01 -18.54 2.98
CA ARG A 136 -1.97 -17.49 3.05
C ARG A 136 -1.37 -17.14 1.69
N ASN A 137 -1.40 -15.85 1.39
CA ASN A 137 -0.71 -15.28 0.23
C ASN A 137 0.20 -14.15 0.70
N THR A 138 1.34 -13.99 0.05
CA THR A 138 2.24 -12.88 0.29
C THR A 138 2.15 -11.91 -0.87
N LEU A 139 1.87 -10.64 -0.58
CA LEU A 139 1.80 -9.59 -1.57
C LEU A 139 2.80 -8.51 -1.22
N GLN A 140 3.64 -8.14 -2.17
CA GLN A 140 4.65 -7.11 -1.98
C GLN A 140 4.45 -6.00 -2.99
N PHE A 141 4.62 -4.76 -2.54
CA PHE A 141 4.58 -3.60 -3.42
C PHE A 141 5.90 -2.85 -3.35
N THR A 142 6.36 -2.36 -4.49
CA THR A 142 7.52 -1.49 -4.57
C THR A 142 7.37 -0.53 -5.73
N CYS A 143 8.09 0.58 -5.66
CA CYS A 143 8.18 1.52 -6.77
C CYS A 143 9.59 1.50 -7.33
N ARG A 144 9.74 1.65 -8.62
CA ARG A 144 11.07 1.82 -9.21
C ARG A 144 11.57 3.22 -8.90
N ALA A 145 12.82 3.30 -8.48
CA ALA A 145 13.47 4.60 -8.32
C ALA A 145 13.89 5.16 -9.69
N PRO A 146 13.91 6.48 -9.87
CA PRO A 146 13.48 7.51 -8.96
C PRO A 146 11.99 7.81 -9.14
N ASN A 147 11.20 7.51 -8.15
CA ASN A 147 9.78 7.83 -8.17
C ASN A 147 9.47 8.97 -7.24
N ARG A 148 8.44 9.72 -7.57
CA ARG A 148 7.86 10.67 -6.65
C ARG A 148 6.94 9.90 -5.71
N GLY A 149 6.71 10.42 -4.53
CA GLY A 149 5.96 9.72 -3.52
C GLY A 149 4.52 9.40 -3.91
N VAL A 150 3.98 8.39 -3.27
CA VAL A 150 2.57 8.01 -3.39
C VAL A 150 2.02 7.75 -2.01
N SER A 151 0.79 8.22 -1.77
CA SER A 151 0.05 7.85 -0.57
C SER A 151 -0.92 6.75 -0.92
N ILE A 152 -0.97 5.71 -0.08
CA ILE A 152 -1.85 4.58 -0.25
C ILE A 152 -2.70 4.46 1.01
N LYS A 153 -4.02 4.41 0.83
CA LYS A 153 -4.94 4.26 1.95
C LYS A 153 -5.26 2.79 2.20
N GLU A 154 -5.53 2.05 1.14
CA GLU A 154 -5.89 0.65 1.21
C GLU A 154 -5.72 0.01 -0.16
N PHE A 155 -5.73 -1.31 -0.18
CA PHE A 155 -5.92 -2.04 -1.42
C PHE A 155 -7.04 -3.05 -1.24
N GLN A 156 -7.67 -3.42 -2.35
CA GLN A 156 -8.75 -4.39 -2.37
C GLN A 156 -8.45 -5.52 -3.33
N LEU A 157 -8.95 -6.69 -2.96
CA LEU A 157 -8.89 -7.90 -3.75
C LEU A 157 -10.32 -8.40 -3.90
N LYS A 158 -10.89 -8.20 -5.09
CA LYS A 158 -12.27 -8.57 -5.36
C LYS A 158 -12.33 -9.83 -6.19
N PRO A 159 -13.03 -10.88 -5.73
CA PRO A 159 -13.15 -12.10 -6.51
C PRO A 159 -13.76 -11.84 -7.88
N VAL A 160 -13.18 -12.46 -8.90
CA VAL A 160 -13.73 -12.44 -10.27
C VAL A 160 -14.69 -13.61 -10.40
N LYS A 161 -15.89 -13.32 -10.82
CA LYS A 161 -16.93 -14.36 -11.02
C LYS A 161 -16.93 -14.86 -12.45
#